data_fbdaa74a47e3f95da566c2aaba3a7804
#
_entry.id   fbdaa74a47e3f95da566c2aaba3a7804
#
_cell.length_a   1.000
_cell.length_b   1.000
_cell.length_c   1.000
_cell.angle_alpha   90.00
_cell.angle_beta   90.00
_cell.angle_gamma   90.00
#
_symmetry.space_group_name_H-M   'P 1'
#
loop_
_entity.id
_entity.type
_entity.pdbx_description
1 polymer ?
#
loop_
_entity_poly.entity_id
_entity_poly.type
_entity_poly.pdbx_seq_one_letter_code
_entity_poly.pdbx_strand_id
1 'polypeptide(L)'
;DDMMLGLESWIPMYMTGQIAPYYLKNVQNNVFLHLLKVSGAAALSGEAVAGFHSEGRYYLTKSKKELGYYRKRANDLLSNACPLMEIYRSDREKDFSNFLTADSHRRGRRRSILSDLPVYTMDNDLLNSILDRNGIDDRRGRDIKAYVSERKKRVESILKTMAIEDEICCLSREEFETRPHAL
;
A
#
# COMPACT_ATOMS: atom_id res chain seq x y z
N ASP A 1 -2.04 13.92 -14.38
CA ASP A 1 -1.28 14.61 -13.32
C ASP A 1 -2.16 14.86 -12.07
N ASP A 2 -3.41 15.32 -12.21
CA ASP A 2 -4.30 15.59 -11.06
C ASP A 2 -4.59 14.36 -10.19
N MET A 3 -4.65 13.17 -10.78
CA MET A 3 -4.88 11.94 -10.05
C MET A 3 -3.68 11.57 -9.15
N MET A 4 -2.45 11.83 -9.59
CA MET A 4 -1.24 11.58 -8.81
C MET A 4 -1.14 12.52 -7.61
N LEU A 5 -1.42 13.81 -7.82
CA LEU A 5 -1.48 14.81 -6.75
C LEU A 5 -2.58 14.48 -5.72
N GLY A 6 -3.73 14.00 -6.21
CA GLY A 6 -4.80 13.53 -5.36
C GLY A 6 -4.38 12.34 -4.49
N LEU A 7 -3.73 11.33 -5.08
CA LEU A 7 -3.25 10.17 -4.35
C LEU A 7 -2.21 10.54 -3.29
N GLU A 8 -1.25 11.40 -3.63
CA GLU A 8 -0.22 11.86 -2.69
C GLU A 8 -0.84 12.52 -1.45
N SER A 9 -1.86 13.36 -1.63
CA SER A 9 -2.56 14.02 -0.53
C SER A 9 -3.35 13.05 0.35
N TRP A 10 -3.85 11.93 -0.20
CA TRP A 10 -4.70 10.97 0.52
C TRP A 10 -3.94 9.81 1.16
N ILE A 11 -2.74 9.49 0.68
CA ILE A 11 -1.92 8.39 1.23
C ILE A 11 -1.74 8.50 2.75
N PRO A 12 -1.42 9.66 3.36
CA PRO A 12 -1.31 9.77 4.81
C PRO A 12 -2.59 9.34 5.54
N MET A 13 -3.77 9.71 5.02
CA MET A 13 -5.07 9.34 5.62
C MET A 13 -5.36 7.85 5.46
N TYR A 14 -4.96 7.24 4.33
CA TYR A 14 -5.05 5.80 4.15
C TYR A 14 -4.16 5.06 5.14
N MET A 15 -2.93 5.55 5.35
CA MET A 15 -1.99 4.95 6.30
C MET A 15 -2.47 5.01 7.75
N THR A 16 -3.26 6.02 8.13
CA THR A 16 -3.89 6.05 9.47
C THR A 16 -5.03 5.03 9.64
N GLY A 17 -5.56 4.49 8.54
CA GLY A 17 -6.72 3.60 8.52
C GLY A 17 -8.06 4.31 8.73
N GLN A 18 -8.09 5.64 8.74
CA GLN A 18 -9.33 6.43 8.81
C GLN A 18 -10.14 6.32 7.52
N ILE A 19 -9.46 6.10 6.39
CA ILE A 19 -10.07 5.94 5.07
C ILE A 19 -9.60 4.63 4.47
N ALA A 20 -10.55 3.80 4.01
CA ALA A 20 -10.29 2.60 3.22
C ALA A 20 -10.81 2.82 1.79
N PRO A 21 -9.92 2.99 0.80
CA PRO A 21 -10.32 3.21 -0.58
C PRO A 21 -10.67 1.90 -1.29
N TYR A 22 -11.75 1.93 -2.06
CA TYR A 22 -12.21 0.82 -2.88
C TYR A 22 -12.50 1.29 -4.30
N TYR A 23 -12.47 0.37 -5.25
CA TYR A 23 -12.85 0.61 -6.63
C TYR A 23 -13.74 -0.52 -7.16
N LEU A 24 -14.60 -0.18 -8.12
CA LEU A 24 -15.41 -1.14 -8.85
C LEU A 24 -14.73 -1.45 -10.19
N LYS A 25 -14.56 -2.74 -10.51
CA LYS A 25 -14.04 -3.17 -11.82
C LYS A 25 -15.10 -2.99 -12.91
N ASN A 26 -14.64 -2.70 -14.12
CA ASN A 26 -15.47 -2.65 -15.33
C ASN A 26 -16.59 -1.59 -15.34
N VAL A 27 -16.43 -0.50 -14.59
CA VAL A 27 -17.35 0.64 -14.70
C VAL A 27 -16.95 1.45 -15.93
N GLN A 28 -17.74 1.31 -17.02
CA GLN A 28 -17.43 1.96 -18.30
C GLN A 28 -18.17 3.27 -18.55
N ASN A 29 -19.15 3.62 -17.71
CA ASN A 29 -19.99 4.80 -17.95
C ASN A 29 -19.46 6.02 -17.20
N ASN A 30 -18.76 6.90 -17.92
CA ASN A 30 -18.27 8.17 -17.41
C ASN A 30 -19.25 9.34 -17.64
N VAL A 31 -20.40 9.09 -18.24
CA VAL A 31 -21.39 10.13 -18.56
C VAL A 31 -22.23 10.48 -17.34
N PHE A 32 -22.65 9.44 -16.59
CA PHE A 32 -23.46 9.64 -15.39
C PHE A 32 -22.60 9.46 -14.13
N LEU A 33 -22.60 10.49 -13.31
CA LEU A 33 -21.93 10.48 -12.01
C LEU A 33 -22.95 10.25 -10.90
N HIS A 34 -22.69 9.27 -10.05
CA HIS A 34 -23.53 8.94 -8.91
C HIS A 34 -22.79 9.28 -7.62
N LEU A 35 -23.48 9.96 -6.73
CA LEU A 35 -23.01 10.24 -5.38
C LEU A 35 -23.87 9.47 -4.38
N LEU A 36 -23.22 8.71 -3.49
CA LEU A 36 -23.86 8.10 -2.33
C LEU A 36 -22.99 8.30 -1.10
N LYS A 37 -23.46 9.10 -0.15
CA LYS A 37 -22.83 9.27 1.16
C LYS A 37 -23.82 8.82 2.23
N VAL A 38 -23.40 7.87 3.08
CA VAL A 38 -24.23 7.31 4.14
C VAL A 38 -23.50 7.44 5.47
N SER A 39 -24.17 8.02 6.44
CA SER A 39 -23.69 8.09 7.82
C SER A 39 -24.65 7.39 8.78
N GLY A 40 -24.35 7.42 10.08
CA GLY A 40 -25.28 6.93 11.11
C GLY A 40 -26.59 7.73 11.18
N ALA A 41 -26.59 8.99 10.77
CA ALA A 41 -27.70 9.93 10.97
C ALA A 41 -28.37 10.43 9.68
N ALA A 42 -27.70 10.36 8.53
CA ALA A 42 -28.21 10.89 7.26
C ALA A 42 -27.65 10.12 6.06
N ALA A 43 -28.35 10.19 4.94
CA ALA A 43 -27.86 9.74 3.65
C ALA A 43 -28.07 10.84 2.61
N LEU A 44 -27.05 11.04 1.77
CA LEU A 44 -27.07 11.91 0.61
C LEU A 44 -26.89 11.04 -0.63
N SER A 45 -27.86 11.09 -1.54
CA SER A 45 -27.74 10.49 -2.87
C SER A 45 -27.85 11.57 -3.92
N GLY A 46 -27.18 11.38 -5.04
CA GLY A 46 -27.23 12.31 -6.15
C GLY A 46 -26.84 11.67 -7.45
N GLU A 47 -27.31 12.26 -8.54
CA GLU A 47 -26.94 11.92 -9.89
C GLU A 47 -26.76 13.18 -10.72
N ALA A 48 -25.79 13.18 -11.58
CA ALA A 48 -25.52 14.29 -12.50
C ALA A 48 -24.86 13.76 -13.78
N VAL A 49 -24.97 14.52 -14.85
CA VAL A 49 -24.18 14.30 -16.06
C VAL A 49 -22.79 14.91 -15.83
N ALA A 50 -21.74 14.22 -16.30
CA ALA A 50 -20.38 14.73 -16.19
C ALA A 50 -20.24 16.11 -16.86
N GLY A 51 -19.67 17.07 -16.13
CA GLY A 51 -19.57 18.47 -16.56
C GLY A 51 -20.78 19.35 -16.23
N PHE A 52 -21.92 18.76 -15.83
CA PHE A 52 -23.17 19.47 -15.52
C PHE A 52 -23.62 19.23 -14.08
N HIS A 53 -22.71 19.29 -13.15
CA HIS A 53 -22.99 19.00 -11.72
C HIS A 53 -24.01 19.93 -11.09
N SER A 54 -24.06 21.19 -11.52
CA SER A 54 -25.00 22.18 -11.03
C SER A 54 -26.48 21.86 -11.37
N GLU A 55 -26.69 21.07 -12.40
CA GLU A 55 -28.02 20.63 -12.88
C GLU A 55 -28.40 19.26 -12.31
N GLY A 56 -27.50 18.65 -11.53
CA GLY A 56 -27.72 17.34 -10.90
C GLY A 56 -28.83 17.36 -9.85
N ARG A 57 -29.44 16.22 -9.63
CA ARG A 57 -30.42 16.03 -8.55
C ARG A 57 -29.74 15.43 -7.34
N TYR A 58 -29.94 16.10 -6.20
CA TYR A 58 -29.37 15.69 -4.92
C TYR A 58 -30.47 15.56 -3.88
N TYR A 59 -30.50 14.44 -3.18
CA TYR A 59 -31.51 14.14 -2.16
C TYR A 59 -30.85 13.79 -0.83
N LEU A 60 -31.17 14.58 0.20
CA LEU A 60 -30.71 14.37 1.57
C LEU A 60 -31.86 13.85 2.40
N THR A 61 -31.68 12.72 3.08
CA THR A 61 -32.66 12.16 4.00
C THR A 61 -32.08 11.89 5.38
N LYS A 62 -32.92 12.07 6.42
CA LYS A 62 -32.70 11.68 7.80
C LYS A 62 -33.73 10.63 8.28
N SER A 63 -34.60 10.18 7.38
CA SER A 63 -35.62 9.15 7.68
C SER A 63 -34.92 7.81 8.00
N LYS A 64 -35.22 7.22 9.15
CA LYS A 64 -34.69 5.90 9.56
C LYS A 64 -34.94 4.80 8.53
N LYS A 65 -36.13 4.82 7.91
CA LYS A 65 -36.53 3.84 6.89
C LYS A 65 -35.67 3.95 5.64
N GLU A 66 -35.48 5.16 5.15
CA GLU A 66 -34.67 5.43 3.95
C GLU A 66 -33.17 5.26 4.24
N LEU A 67 -32.70 5.61 5.41
CA LEU A 67 -31.33 5.31 5.87
C LEU A 67 -31.03 3.81 5.81
N GLY A 68 -31.97 2.98 6.22
CA GLY A 68 -31.84 1.51 6.10
C GLY A 68 -31.63 1.05 4.65
N TYR A 69 -32.40 1.62 3.74
CA TYR A 69 -32.27 1.35 2.30
C TYR A 69 -30.91 1.79 1.75
N TYR A 70 -30.51 3.03 2.00
CA TYR A 70 -29.24 3.56 1.50
C TYR A 70 -28.02 2.88 2.12
N ARG A 71 -28.12 2.46 3.39
CA ARG A 71 -27.05 1.67 4.05
C ARG A 71 -26.90 0.31 3.39
N LYS A 72 -28.00 -0.37 3.12
CA LYS A 72 -27.98 -1.65 2.39
C LYS A 72 -27.34 -1.47 1.01
N ARG A 73 -27.75 -0.46 0.24
CA ARG A 73 -27.18 -0.14 -1.07
C ARG A 73 -25.68 0.12 -1.01
N ALA A 74 -25.21 0.88 -0.01
CA ALA A 74 -23.78 1.14 0.18
C ALA A 74 -23.00 -0.15 0.49
N ASN A 75 -23.55 -1.02 1.33
CA ASN A 75 -22.94 -2.32 1.64
C ASN A 75 -22.91 -3.24 0.41
N ASP A 76 -23.98 -3.27 -0.38
CA ASP A 76 -24.05 -4.06 -1.62
C ASP A 76 -22.99 -3.57 -2.64
N LEU A 77 -22.76 -2.25 -2.73
CA LEU A 77 -21.68 -1.69 -3.56
C LEU A 77 -20.29 -2.09 -3.04
N LEU A 78 -20.07 -1.99 -1.73
CA LEU A 78 -18.79 -2.35 -1.12
C LEU A 78 -18.49 -3.85 -1.25
N SER A 79 -19.50 -4.72 -1.17
CA SER A 79 -19.31 -6.16 -1.33
C SER A 79 -18.85 -6.57 -2.74
N ASN A 80 -19.12 -5.73 -3.74
CA ASN A 80 -18.68 -5.92 -5.13
C ASN A 80 -17.43 -5.12 -5.48
N ALA A 81 -16.93 -4.32 -4.56
CA ALA A 81 -15.76 -3.49 -4.76
C ALA A 81 -14.48 -4.21 -4.37
N CYS A 82 -13.38 -3.83 -5.01
CA CYS A 82 -12.05 -4.30 -4.66
C CYS A 82 -11.33 -3.23 -3.85
N PRO A 83 -10.55 -3.60 -2.81
CA PRO A 83 -9.71 -2.62 -2.13
C PRO A 83 -8.68 -2.05 -3.11
N LEU A 84 -8.49 -0.73 -3.08
CA LEU A 84 -7.51 -0.05 -3.93
C LEU A 84 -6.09 -0.32 -3.47
N MET A 85 -5.90 -0.49 -2.17
CA MET A 85 -4.61 -0.81 -1.57
C MET A 85 -4.79 -1.72 -0.37
N GLU A 86 -3.74 -2.41 -0.01
CA GLU A 86 -3.66 -3.24 1.17
C GLU A 86 -2.57 -2.68 2.08
N ILE A 87 -2.89 -2.47 3.35
CA ILE A 87 -1.98 -1.89 4.34
C ILE A 87 -1.61 -2.99 5.32
N TYR A 88 -0.31 -3.29 5.40
CA TYR A 88 0.24 -4.24 6.35
C TYR A 88 0.84 -3.46 7.53
N ARG A 89 0.34 -3.71 8.73
CA ARG A 89 0.86 -3.15 9.98
C ARG A 89 1.61 -4.23 10.74
N SER A 90 2.15 -3.89 11.92
CA SER A 90 2.91 -4.81 12.75
C SER A 90 2.16 -6.10 13.13
N ASP A 91 0.83 -6.02 13.27
CA ASP A 91 -0.05 -7.17 13.52
C ASP A 91 -0.24 -8.09 12.29
N ARG A 92 0.13 -7.61 11.08
CA ARG A 92 0.02 -8.33 9.80
C ARG A 92 1.37 -8.55 9.10
N GLU A 93 2.45 -8.59 9.84
CA GLU A 93 3.81 -8.79 9.30
C GLU A 93 3.94 -10.11 8.53
N LYS A 94 3.31 -11.18 9.01
CA LYS A 94 3.30 -12.48 8.34
C LYS A 94 2.58 -12.41 6.98
N ASP A 95 1.47 -11.69 6.89
CA ASP A 95 0.74 -11.51 5.64
C ASP A 95 1.59 -10.73 4.62
N PHE A 96 2.29 -9.70 5.09
CA PHE A 96 3.23 -8.95 4.26
C PHE A 96 4.38 -9.83 3.74
N SER A 97 4.96 -10.66 4.59
CA SER A 97 5.99 -11.62 4.19
C SER A 97 5.47 -12.62 3.14
N ASN A 98 4.26 -13.14 3.33
CA ASN A 98 3.60 -14.02 2.36
C ASN A 98 3.35 -13.32 1.02
N PHE A 99 2.88 -12.07 1.07
CA PHE A 99 2.69 -11.24 -0.12
C PHE A 99 4.00 -11.06 -0.90
N LEU A 100 5.09 -10.66 -0.22
CA LEU A 100 6.39 -10.47 -0.85
C LEU A 100 6.95 -11.78 -1.44
N THR A 101 6.72 -12.90 -0.76
CA THR A 101 7.12 -14.22 -1.26
C THR A 101 6.33 -14.60 -2.51
N ALA A 102 5.01 -14.42 -2.50
CA ALA A 102 4.17 -14.67 -3.67
C ALA A 102 4.53 -13.74 -4.84
N ASP A 103 4.82 -12.46 -4.55
CA ASP A 103 5.23 -11.49 -5.55
C ASP A 103 6.58 -11.86 -6.20
N SER A 104 7.55 -12.35 -5.42
CA SER A 104 8.86 -12.75 -5.94
C SER A 104 8.81 -13.85 -7.00
N HIS A 105 7.72 -14.64 -7.05
CA HIS A 105 7.50 -15.67 -8.06
C HIS A 105 6.73 -15.18 -9.30
N ARG A 106 6.22 -13.95 -9.28
CA ARG A 106 5.49 -13.39 -10.44
C ARG A 106 6.46 -12.93 -11.51
N ARG A 107 6.11 -13.21 -12.77
CA ARG A 107 6.84 -12.64 -13.91
C ARG A 107 6.42 -11.19 -14.12
N GLY A 108 7.39 -10.33 -14.43
CA GLY A 108 7.12 -8.93 -14.72
C GLY A 108 8.35 -8.06 -14.48
N ARG A 109 8.29 -6.83 -14.98
CA ARG A 109 9.31 -5.81 -14.65
C ARG A 109 9.01 -5.26 -13.27
N ARG A 110 10.05 -5.18 -12.45
CA ARG A 110 10.00 -4.58 -11.12
C ARG A 110 10.89 -3.36 -11.09
N ARG A 111 10.47 -2.39 -10.30
CA ARG A 111 11.27 -1.22 -9.98
C ARG A 111 11.18 -0.96 -8.49
N SER A 112 12.32 -0.98 -7.82
CA SER A 112 12.44 -0.68 -6.38
C SER A 112 13.17 0.63 -6.19
N ILE A 113 12.62 1.51 -5.35
CA ILE A 113 13.29 2.74 -4.93
C ILE A 113 13.55 2.59 -3.44
N LEU A 114 14.81 2.65 -3.06
CA LEU A 114 15.27 2.43 -1.70
C LEU A 114 15.86 3.71 -1.12
N SER A 115 15.58 3.96 0.15
CA SER A 115 16.22 5.03 0.93
C SER A 115 17.53 4.57 1.61
N ASP A 116 17.82 3.28 1.56
CA ASP A 116 18.98 2.66 2.17
C ASP A 116 19.64 1.65 1.24
N LEU A 117 20.90 1.28 1.54
CA LEU A 117 21.59 0.25 0.79
C LEU A 117 20.87 -1.10 0.93
N PRO A 118 20.80 -1.88 -0.15
CA PRO A 118 20.10 -3.15 -0.12
C PRO A 118 20.83 -4.17 0.75
N VAL A 119 20.23 -4.53 1.89
CA VAL A 119 20.81 -5.45 2.89
C VAL A 119 21.17 -6.82 2.35
N TYR A 120 20.53 -7.27 1.27
CA TYR A 120 20.82 -8.57 0.66
C TYR A 120 22.16 -8.61 -0.09
N THR A 121 22.80 -7.48 -0.35
CA THR A 121 24.13 -7.41 -0.96
C THR A 121 25.26 -7.67 0.04
N MET A 122 24.98 -7.54 1.36
CA MET A 122 25.97 -7.81 2.38
C MET A 122 26.36 -9.29 2.43
N ASP A 123 27.64 -9.58 2.52
CA ASP A 123 28.09 -10.92 2.87
C ASP A 123 27.91 -11.23 4.36
N ASN A 124 28.11 -12.48 4.75
CA ASN A 124 27.90 -12.88 6.14
C ASN A 124 28.98 -12.31 7.07
N ASP A 125 30.19 -12.10 6.60
CA ASP A 125 31.30 -11.60 7.40
C ASP A 125 31.10 -10.11 7.72
N LEU A 126 30.67 -9.35 6.74
CA LEU A 126 30.29 -7.95 6.94
C LEU A 126 29.12 -7.84 7.91
N LEU A 127 28.06 -8.65 7.71
CA LEU A 127 26.91 -8.67 8.61
C LEU A 127 27.31 -9.00 10.04
N ASN A 128 28.14 -10.01 10.25
CA ASN A 128 28.64 -10.39 11.58
C ASN A 128 29.44 -9.24 12.20
N SER A 129 30.35 -8.63 11.44
CA SER A 129 31.15 -7.49 11.90
C SER A 129 30.27 -6.29 12.34
N ILE A 130 29.19 -6.02 11.63
CA ILE A 130 28.23 -4.97 11.97
C ILE A 130 27.51 -5.31 13.28
N LEU A 131 27.00 -6.53 13.41
CA LEU A 131 26.31 -6.97 14.63
C LEU A 131 27.19 -6.91 15.85
N ASP A 132 28.44 -7.39 15.74
CA ASP A 132 29.43 -7.39 16.83
C ASP A 132 29.80 -5.96 17.26
N ARG A 133 30.06 -5.07 16.28
CA ARG A 133 30.40 -3.67 16.56
C ARG A 133 29.28 -2.92 17.26
N ASN A 134 28.03 -3.25 16.97
CA ASN A 134 26.87 -2.60 17.58
C ASN A 134 26.41 -3.30 18.88
N GLY A 135 27.11 -4.33 19.35
CA GLY A 135 26.79 -5.03 20.59
C GLY A 135 25.41 -5.68 20.57
N ILE A 136 24.97 -6.16 19.39
CA ILE A 136 23.66 -6.78 19.22
C ILE A 136 23.67 -8.16 19.89
N ASP A 137 22.71 -8.38 20.79
CA ASP A 137 22.57 -9.68 21.47
C ASP A 137 22.27 -10.84 20.49
N ASP A 138 22.58 -12.06 20.92
CA ASP A 138 22.44 -13.26 20.10
C ASP A 138 21.02 -13.49 19.57
N ARG A 139 20.00 -13.11 20.33
CA ARG A 139 18.60 -13.29 19.91
C ARG A 139 18.28 -12.36 18.77
N ARG A 140 18.52 -11.08 18.96
CA ARG A 140 18.28 -10.04 17.94
C ARG A 140 19.18 -10.25 16.72
N GLY A 141 20.42 -10.67 16.93
CA GLY A 141 21.35 -11.04 15.87
C GLY A 141 20.83 -12.17 14.99
N ARG A 142 20.21 -13.21 15.58
CA ARG A 142 19.55 -14.29 14.81
C ARG A 142 18.39 -13.79 13.98
N ASP A 143 17.55 -12.92 14.55
CA ASP A 143 16.39 -12.36 13.84
C ASP A 143 16.84 -11.53 12.63
N ILE A 144 17.87 -10.68 12.79
CA ILE A 144 18.44 -9.89 11.71
C ILE A 144 19.04 -10.79 10.62
N LYS A 145 19.82 -11.81 10.99
CA LYS A 145 20.39 -12.77 10.03
C LYS A 145 19.31 -13.53 9.26
N ALA A 146 18.25 -13.93 9.94
CA ALA A 146 17.09 -14.58 9.31
C ALA A 146 16.42 -13.65 8.29
N TYR A 147 16.20 -12.39 8.65
CA TYR A 147 15.64 -11.38 7.76
C TYR A 147 16.50 -11.17 6.50
N VAL A 148 17.81 -10.97 6.66
CA VAL A 148 18.75 -10.82 5.53
C VAL A 148 18.75 -12.05 4.63
N SER A 149 18.77 -13.24 5.22
CA SER A 149 18.72 -14.51 4.48
C SER A 149 17.42 -14.66 3.68
N GLU A 150 16.29 -14.31 4.27
CA GLU A 150 14.99 -14.33 3.58
C GLU A 150 14.96 -13.34 2.43
N ARG A 151 15.51 -12.14 2.63
CA ARG A 151 15.63 -11.12 1.57
C ARG A 151 16.48 -11.60 0.41
N LYS A 152 17.65 -12.22 0.68
CA LYS A 152 18.50 -12.85 -0.34
C LYS A 152 17.74 -13.89 -1.17
N LYS A 153 17.04 -14.82 -0.52
CA LYS A 153 16.24 -15.85 -1.19
C LYS A 153 15.17 -15.27 -2.11
N ARG A 154 14.51 -14.18 -1.70
CA ARG A 154 13.52 -13.49 -2.55
C ARG A 154 14.16 -12.92 -3.81
N VAL A 155 15.28 -12.22 -3.67
CA VAL A 155 16.00 -11.65 -4.83
C VAL A 155 16.48 -12.76 -5.76
N GLU A 156 17.04 -13.84 -5.23
CA GLU A 156 17.41 -15.01 -6.04
C GLU A 156 16.22 -15.62 -6.77
N SER A 157 15.06 -15.68 -6.16
CA SER A 157 13.82 -16.14 -6.79
C SER A 157 13.41 -15.23 -7.95
N ILE A 158 13.48 -13.91 -7.76
CA ILE A 158 13.18 -12.92 -8.80
C ILE A 158 14.14 -13.09 -9.98
N LEU A 159 15.42 -13.22 -9.73
CA LEU A 159 16.43 -13.41 -10.77
C LEU A 159 16.21 -14.72 -11.55
N LYS A 160 15.85 -15.81 -10.87
CA LYS A 160 15.52 -17.10 -11.52
C LYS A 160 14.28 -17.02 -12.41
N THR A 161 13.33 -16.16 -12.11
CA THR A 161 12.14 -15.96 -12.96
C THR A 161 12.40 -15.05 -14.16
N MET A 162 13.63 -14.60 -14.36
CA MET A 162 14.02 -13.63 -15.40
C MET A 162 13.22 -12.31 -15.31
N ALA A 163 12.67 -11.99 -14.15
CA ALA A 163 12.08 -10.69 -13.90
C ALA A 163 13.22 -9.66 -13.80
N ILE A 164 13.13 -8.61 -14.63
CA ILE A 164 14.08 -7.50 -14.56
C ILE A 164 13.64 -6.60 -13.42
N GLU A 165 14.49 -6.41 -12.42
CA GLU A 165 14.29 -5.45 -11.35
C GLU A 165 15.30 -4.33 -11.50
N ASP A 166 14.77 -3.10 -11.63
CA ASP A 166 15.58 -1.90 -11.51
C ASP A 166 15.56 -1.48 -10.04
N GLU A 167 16.70 -1.43 -9.40
CA GLU A 167 16.84 -0.98 -8.02
C GLU A 167 17.59 0.34 -8.00
N ILE A 168 16.96 1.36 -7.42
CA ILE A 168 17.51 2.72 -7.33
C ILE A 168 17.66 3.07 -5.85
N CYS A 169 18.90 3.28 -5.40
CA CYS A 169 19.17 3.81 -4.07
C CYS A 169 19.28 5.33 -4.14
N CYS A 170 18.39 6.02 -3.41
CA CYS A 170 18.40 7.47 -3.30
C CYS A 170 19.00 7.87 -1.94
N LEU A 171 20.32 8.00 -1.88
CA LEU A 171 21.04 8.49 -0.72
C LEU A 171 21.82 9.75 -1.12
N SER A 172 21.75 10.79 -0.30
CA SER A 172 22.68 11.90 -0.43
C SER A 172 24.08 11.46 -0.01
N ARG A 173 25.11 12.18 -0.47
CA ARG A 173 26.49 11.88 -0.07
C ARG A 173 26.66 11.97 1.45
N GLU A 174 26.06 12.97 2.08
CA GLU A 174 26.11 13.18 3.53
C GLU A 174 25.43 12.01 4.27
N GLU A 175 24.26 11.57 3.83
CA GLU A 175 23.59 10.40 4.39
C GLU A 175 24.42 9.13 4.24
N PHE A 176 25.07 8.93 3.09
CA PHE A 176 25.94 7.78 2.87
C PHE A 176 27.15 7.77 3.79
N GLU A 177 27.77 8.95 4.02
CA GLU A 177 28.95 9.10 4.89
C GLU A 177 28.60 9.00 6.40
N THR A 178 27.38 9.40 6.80
CA THR A 178 26.97 9.48 8.21
C THR A 178 26.18 8.28 8.71
N ARG A 179 25.51 7.50 7.82
CA ARG A 179 24.67 6.35 8.17
C ARG A 179 25.37 5.02 8.50
N PRO A 180 26.68 4.79 8.36
CA PRO A 180 27.31 3.52 8.73
C PRO A 180 27.13 3.12 10.21
N HIS A 181 26.53 3.98 11.01
CA HIS A 181 26.34 3.80 12.44
C HIS A 181 24.87 3.58 12.86
N ALA A 182 23.94 3.56 11.91
CA ALA A 182 22.49 3.53 12.20
C ALA A 182 21.80 2.19 11.87
N LEU A 183 22.58 1.11 11.77
CA LEU A 183 22.06 -0.27 11.67
C LEU A 183 21.93 -0.91 13.03
#